data_1b15960f8df5b00d99886cea0c514398
#
_entry.id   1b15960f8df5b00d99886cea0c514398
#
_cell.length_a   1.000
_cell.length_b   1.000
_cell.length_c   1.000
_cell.angle_alpha   90.00
_cell.angle_beta   90.00
_cell.angle_gamma   90.00
#
_symmetry.space_group_name_H-M   'P 1'
#
loop_
_entity.id
_entity.type
_entity.pdbx_description
1 polymer ?
#
loop_
_entity_poly.entity_id
_entity_poly.type
_entity_poly.pdbx_seq_one_letter_code
_entity_poly.pdbx_strand_id
1 'polypeptide(L)'
;VRLGKVADVPEQRYAVTAVVPVKQLALAKSRLALPVEQRWALALAFALDTVAALAGSPCVGAIVVVTADPDVERCLQGQPAHLVRDTGVGLLPAVAAGCRVAASRWPGAGVAVVPADLPCLSCDDVTQVLHLAQRAEGAFVPDWATTGTTFVVTAPGQPMVARYGPGSAAKHLALGLRSLHGAPAGARHDVDTLTDLRAAAALGLGARTAAQVAALDRFGPPASLTA
;
A
#
# COMPACT_ATOMS: atom_id res chain seq x y z
N VAL A 1 24.08 39.91 11.55
CA VAL A 1 23.39 39.33 10.41
C VAL A 1 22.11 38.65 10.97
N ARG A 2 20.93 39.24 10.76
CA ARG A 2 19.65 38.62 11.15
C ARG A 2 19.34 37.53 10.12
N LEU A 3 19.32 36.28 10.56
CA LEU A 3 18.74 35.17 9.79
C LEU A 3 17.24 35.49 9.60
N GLY A 4 16.86 35.74 8.35
CA GLY A 4 15.45 35.94 7.97
C GLY A 4 14.63 34.69 8.37
N LYS A 5 13.50 34.91 9.04
CA LYS A 5 12.47 33.88 9.25
C LYS A 5 12.12 33.30 7.88
N VAL A 6 12.36 31.99 7.72
CA VAL A 6 11.76 31.22 6.65
C VAL A 6 10.24 31.41 6.82
N ALA A 7 9.59 31.98 5.81
CA ALA A 7 8.15 32.14 5.84
C ALA A 7 7.52 30.75 6.01
N ASP A 8 6.69 30.61 7.02
CA ASP A 8 5.81 29.44 7.19
C ASP A 8 4.90 29.37 5.96
N VAL A 9 5.27 28.53 5.00
CA VAL A 9 4.37 28.17 3.89
C VAL A 9 3.22 27.44 4.57
N PRO A 10 1.99 27.94 4.47
CA PRO A 10 0.86 27.25 5.09
C PRO A 10 0.83 25.81 4.58
N GLU A 11 0.78 24.84 5.50
CA GLU A 11 0.61 23.42 5.19
C GLU A 11 -0.71 23.27 4.43
N GLN A 12 -0.61 23.26 3.10
CA GLN A 12 -1.77 23.13 2.23
C GLN A 12 -2.21 21.67 2.29
N ARG A 13 -3.07 21.34 3.24
CA ARG A 13 -3.61 19.99 3.45
C ARG A 13 -4.66 19.72 2.39
N TYR A 14 -4.41 18.78 1.51
CA TYR A 14 -5.37 18.27 0.54
C TYR A 14 -5.74 16.82 0.88
N ALA A 15 -6.97 16.43 0.55
CA ALA A 15 -7.40 15.04 0.65
C ALA A 15 -6.68 14.20 -0.42
N VAL A 16 -6.41 12.96 -0.09
CA VAL A 16 -5.76 12.01 -1.01
C VAL A 16 -6.75 10.92 -1.40
N THR A 17 -6.77 10.56 -2.69
CA THR A 17 -7.41 9.33 -3.17
C THR A 17 -6.37 8.22 -3.20
N ALA A 18 -6.58 7.18 -2.40
CA ALA A 18 -5.72 6.00 -2.40
C ALA A 18 -6.12 5.04 -3.53
N VAL A 19 -5.15 4.58 -4.31
CA VAL A 19 -5.32 3.55 -5.35
C VAL A 19 -4.61 2.29 -4.91
N VAL A 20 -5.36 1.20 -4.73
CA VAL A 20 -4.88 -0.08 -4.21
C VAL A 20 -5.05 -1.16 -5.29
N PRO A 21 -3.99 -1.50 -6.03
CA PRO A 21 -4.03 -2.61 -6.97
C PRO A 21 -3.96 -3.95 -6.20
N VAL A 22 -4.94 -4.82 -6.41
CA VAL A 22 -5.01 -6.15 -5.79
C VAL A 22 -5.02 -7.20 -6.89
N LYS A 23 -3.94 -7.97 -7.01
CA LYS A 23 -3.85 -9.10 -7.94
C LYS A 23 -4.85 -10.19 -7.57
N GLN A 24 -5.18 -11.04 -8.55
CA GLN A 24 -5.89 -12.29 -8.26
C GLN A 24 -5.14 -13.08 -7.18
N LEU A 25 -5.86 -13.51 -6.14
CA LEU A 25 -5.30 -14.21 -4.98
C LEU A 25 -4.56 -15.49 -5.39
N ALA A 26 -5.05 -16.16 -6.43
CA ALA A 26 -4.42 -17.36 -7.00
C ALA A 26 -2.96 -17.13 -7.47
N LEU A 27 -2.63 -15.90 -7.88
CA LEU A 27 -1.30 -15.52 -8.36
C LEU A 27 -0.48 -14.78 -7.30
N ALA A 28 -1.08 -14.54 -6.12
CA ALA A 28 -0.44 -13.76 -5.07
C ALA A 28 0.49 -14.63 -4.19
N LYS A 29 1.54 -14.00 -3.67
CA LYS A 29 2.38 -14.53 -2.58
C LYS A 29 2.96 -15.93 -2.83
N SER A 30 3.36 -16.25 -4.06
CA SER A 30 3.96 -17.54 -4.42
C SER A 30 5.24 -17.87 -3.63
N ARG A 31 5.92 -16.85 -3.07
CA ARG A 31 7.14 -17.00 -2.27
C ARG A 31 6.88 -17.30 -0.78
N LEU A 32 5.63 -17.27 -0.34
CA LEU A 32 5.26 -17.60 1.05
C LEU A 32 5.32 -19.10 1.31
N ALA A 33 5.93 -19.96 0.64
CA ALA A 33 6.16 -21.37 0.93
C ALA A 33 5.06 -22.07 1.80
N LEU A 34 3.79 -21.72 1.56
CA LEU A 34 2.59 -22.23 2.24
C LEU A 34 1.64 -22.90 1.23
N PRO A 35 0.73 -23.79 1.67
CA PRO A 35 -0.38 -24.27 0.85
C PRO A 35 -1.15 -23.14 0.17
N VAL A 36 -1.69 -23.42 -1.00
CA VAL A 36 -2.30 -22.38 -1.85
C VAL A 36 -3.47 -21.67 -1.16
N GLU A 37 -4.30 -22.40 -0.43
CA GLU A 37 -5.45 -21.88 0.30
C GLU A 37 -5.02 -20.92 1.43
N GLN A 38 -3.94 -21.25 2.12
CA GLN A 38 -3.38 -20.41 3.19
C GLN A 38 -2.76 -19.13 2.61
N ARG A 39 -2.09 -19.20 1.45
CA ARG A 39 -1.57 -18.03 0.75
C ARG A 39 -2.68 -17.09 0.31
N TRP A 40 -3.78 -17.65 -0.20
CA TRP A 40 -4.95 -16.86 -0.62
C TRP A 40 -5.59 -16.15 0.58
N ALA A 41 -5.81 -16.90 1.66
CA ALA A 41 -6.38 -16.34 2.88
C ALA A 41 -5.52 -15.19 3.45
N LEU A 42 -4.18 -15.35 3.46
CA LEU A 42 -3.25 -14.31 3.88
C LEU A 42 -3.26 -13.13 2.92
N ALA A 43 -3.19 -13.36 1.60
CA ALA A 43 -3.20 -12.28 0.62
C ALA A 43 -4.49 -11.45 0.68
N LEU A 44 -5.63 -12.11 0.88
CA LEU A 44 -6.90 -11.43 1.11
C LEU A 44 -6.87 -10.62 2.42
N ALA A 45 -6.38 -11.21 3.51
CA ALA A 45 -6.27 -10.53 4.80
C ALA A 45 -5.36 -9.29 4.71
N PHE A 46 -4.21 -9.38 4.04
CA PHE A 46 -3.31 -8.25 3.81
C PHE A 46 -4.03 -7.12 3.08
N ALA A 47 -4.73 -7.44 1.98
CA ALA A 47 -5.45 -6.45 1.18
C ALA A 47 -6.54 -5.75 2.01
N LEU A 48 -7.31 -6.50 2.80
CA LEU A 48 -8.38 -5.96 3.62
C LEU A 48 -7.86 -5.12 4.80
N ASP A 49 -6.74 -5.51 5.42
CA ASP A 49 -6.11 -4.73 6.49
C ASP A 49 -5.48 -3.44 5.93
N THR A 50 -4.83 -3.50 4.75
CA THR A 50 -4.32 -2.31 4.06
C THR A 50 -5.44 -1.33 3.73
N VAL A 51 -6.56 -1.81 3.18
CA VAL A 51 -7.73 -0.97 2.88
C VAL A 51 -8.33 -0.39 4.17
N ALA A 52 -8.40 -1.16 5.24
CA ALA A 52 -8.91 -0.68 6.53
C ALA A 52 -8.02 0.42 7.14
N ALA A 53 -6.69 0.28 7.06
CA ALA A 53 -5.75 1.31 7.50
C ALA A 53 -5.91 2.61 6.70
N LEU A 54 -6.07 2.52 5.38
CA LEU A 54 -6.34 3.67 4.50
C LEU A 54 -7.66 4.33 4.86
N ALA A 55 -8.73 3.55 5.07
CA ALA A 55 -10.05 4.07 5.43
C ALA A 55 -10.08 4.76 6.80
N GLY A 56 -9.22 4.34 7.73
CA GLY A 56 -9.10 4.94 9.06
C GLY A 56 -8.32 6.26 9.08
N SER A 57 -7.59 6.61 8.03
CA SER A 57 -6.80 7.85 8.00
C SER A 57 -7.65 9.06 7.59
N PRO A 58 -7.64 10.15 8.37
CA PRO A 58 -8.38 11.38 8.03
C PRO A 58 -7.83 12.09 6.78
N CYS A 59 -6.64 11.73 6.31
CA CYS A 59 -6.02 12.28 5.11
C CYS A 59 -6.51 11.59 3.82
N VAL A 60 -7.18 10.43 3.93
CA VAL A 60 -7.71 9.69 2.79
C VAL A 60 -9.18 10.02 2.59
N GLY A 61 -9.51 10.72 1.50
CA GLY A 61 -10.87 11.11 1.16
C GLY A 61 -11.64 10.06 0.35
N ALA A 62 -10.92 9.20 -0.38
CA ALA A 62 -11.50 8.13 -1.18
C ALA A 62 -10.50 6.98 -1.38
N ILE A 63 -11.02 5.77 -1.61
CA ILE A 63 -10.21 4.59 -1.91
C ILE A 63 -10.73 3.97 -3.21
N VAL A 64 -9.82 3.68 -4.13
CA VAL A 64 -10.07 2.97 -5.38
C VAL A 64 -9.31 1.65 -5.33
N VAL A 65 -10.02 0.54 -5.28
CA VAL A 65 -9.42 -0.80 -5.34
C VAL A 65 -9.56 -1.33 -6.75
N VAL A 66 -8.43 -1.71 -7.35
CA VAL A 66 -8.38 -2.27 -8.71
C VAL A 66 -8.14 -3.76 -8.60
N THR A 67 -9.13 -4.56 -8.95
CA THR A 67 -9.06 -6.03 -8.84
C THR A 67 -9.91 -6.73 -9.89
N ALA A 68 -9.60 -7.99 -10.17
CA ALA A 68 -10.45 -8.93 -10.90
C ALA A 68 -10.75 -10.18 -10.05
N ASP A 69 -10.43 -10.13 -8.77
CA ASP A 69 -10.64 -11.24 -7.85
C ASP A 69 -12.03 -11.16 -7.20
N PRO A 70 -12.90 -12.17 -7.39
CA PRO A 70 -14.28 -12.14 -6.89
C PRO A 70 -14.38 -12.17 -5.37
N ASP A 71 -13.40 -12.74 -4.67
CA ASP A 71 -13.39 -12.79 -3.21
C ASP A 71 -13.02 -11.41 -2.62
N VAL A 72 -12.08 -10.71 -3.24
CA VAL A 72 -11.75 -9.32 -2.89
C VAL A 72 -12.96 -8.43 -3.15
N GLU A 73 -13.60 -8.53 -4.32
CA GLU A 73 -14.81 -7.76 -4.65
C GLU A 73 -15.91 -7.99 -3.62
N ARG A 74 -16.20 -9.25 -3.28
CA ARG A 74 -17.24 -9.62 -2.30
C ARG A 74 -16.94 -9.08 -0.91
N CYS A 75 -15.68 -9.18 -0.43
CA CYS A 75 -15.29 -8.72 0.90
C CYS A 75 -15.29 -7.19 1.02
N LEU A 76 -15.15 -6.47 -0.08
CA LEU A 76 -15.16 -5.01 -0.12
C LEU A 76 -16.55 -4.42 -0.44
N GLN A 77 -17.55 -5.23 -0.75
CA GLN A 77 -18.93 -4.77 -0.91
C GLN A 77 -19.43 -4.11 0.38
N GLY A 78 -19.97 -2.90 0.25
CA GLY A 78 -20.44 -2.11 1.40
C GLY A 78 -19.34 -1.43 2.22
N GLN A 79 -18.07 -1.62 1.86
CA GLN A 79 -16.95 -0.88 2.44
C GLN A 79 -16.76 0.47 1.71
N PRO A 80 -16.11 1.47 2.33
CA PRO A 80 -15.88 2.78 1.71
C PRO A 80 -14.77 2.71 0.63
N ALA A 81 -14.92 1.82 -0.36
CA ALA A 81 -13.99 1.61 -1.45
C ALA A 81 -14.72 1.54 -2.79
N HIS A 82 -14.18 2.20 -3.81
CA HIS A 82 -14.66 2.12 -5.18
C HIS A 82 -13.93 1.01 -5.91
N LEU A 83 -14.67 -0.01 -6.34
CA LEU A 83 -14.11 -1.14 -7.08
C LEU A 83 -13.96 -0.77 -8.56
N VAL A 84 -12.80 -1.06 -9.11
CA VAL A 84 -12.46 -0.93 -10.53
C VAL A 84 -11.97 -2.28 -11.02
N ARG A 85 -12.57 -2.77 -12.10
CA ARG A 85 -12.18 -4.07 -12.66
C ARG A 85 -10.77 -4.00 -13.24
N ASP A 86 -9.90 -4.89 -12.79
CA ASP A 86 -8.58 -5.10 -13.37
C ASP A 86 -8.70 -5.85 -14.71
N THR A 87 -7.95 -5.43 -15.71
CA THR A 87 -7.89 -6.11 -17.01
C THR A 87 -6.93 -7.31 -17.04
N GLY A 88 -6.20 -7.55 -15.95
CA GLY A 88 -5.26 -8.67 -15.80
C GLY A 88 -3.93 -8.52 -16.53
N VAL A 89 -3.64 -7.35 -17.12
CA VAL A 89 -2.43 -7.12 -17.94
C VAL A 89 -1.19 -6.77 -17.10
N GLY A 90 -1.32 -6.74 -15.77
CA GLY A 90 -0.22 -6.49 -14.85
C GLY A 90 -0.38 -5.25 -13.97
N LEU A 91 0.59 -5.05 -13.07
CA LEU A 91 0.50 -4.03 -12.02
C LEU A 91 0.39 -2.59 -12.55
N LEU A 92 1.24 -2.21 -13.49
CA LEU A 92 1.24 -0.81 -13.99
C LEU A 92 -0.04 -0.43 -14.73
N PRO A 93 -0.62 -1.27 -15.61
CA PRO A 93 -1.96 -1.05 -16.17
C PRO A 93 -3.07 -0.95 -15.12
N ALA A 94 -3.06 -1.79 -14.08
CA ALA A 94 -4.01 -1.71 -12.97
C ALA A 94 -3.89 -0.37 -12.23
N VAL A 95 -2.67 0.03 -11.87
CA VAL A 95 -2.38 1.36 -11.28
C VAL A 95 -2.93 2.48 -12.17
N ALA A 96 -2.64 2.45 -13.47
CA ALA A 96 -3.10 3.47 -14.41
C ALA A 96 -4.64 3.53 -14.51
N ALA A 97 -5.32 2.38 -14.45
CA ALA A 97 -6.78 2.32 -14.43
C ALA A 97 -7.36 2.97 -13.17
N GLY A 98 -6.82 2.65 -11.99
CA GLY A 98 -7.22 3.26 -10.73
C GLY A 98 -6.96 4.76 -10.69
N CYS A 99 -5.80 5.21 -11.15
CA CYS A 99 -5.45 6.64 -11.18
C CYS A 99 -6.34 7.43 -12.13
N ARG A 100 -6.77 6.87 -13.27
CA ARG A 100 -7.76 7.53 -14.16
C ARG A 100 -9.09 7.73 -13.46
N VAL A 101 -9.57 6.72 -12.72
CA VAL A 101 -10.81 6.86 -11.92
C VAL A 101 -10.64 7.90 -10.83
N ALA A 102 -9.52 7.89 -10.11
CA ALA A 102 -9.21 8.87 -9.08
C ALA A 102 -9.22 10.30 -9.64
N ALA A 103 -8.50 10.54 -10.74
CA ALA A 103 -8.44 11.86 -11.38
C ALA A 103 -9.80 12.34 -11.93
N SER A 104 -10.62 11.42 -12.44
CA SER A 104 -11.96 11.75 -12.96
C SER A 104 -12.96 12.07 -11.85
N ARG A 105 -12.93 11.33 -10.74
CA ARG A 105 -13.94 11.46 -9.68
C ARG A 105 -13.58 12.50 -8.62
N TRP A 106 -12.28 12.68 -8.36
CA TRP A 106 -11.75 13.58 -7.32
C TRP A 106 -10.59 14.42 -7.86
N PRO A 107 -10.82 15.28 -8.87
CA PRO A 107 -9.76 16.03 -9.58
C PRO A 107 -8.97 16.99 -8.68
N GLY A 108 -9.55 17.39 -7.54
CA GLY A 108 -8.88 18.25 -6.55
C GLY A 108 -8.09 17.48 -5.48
N ALA A 109 -8.09 16.14 -5.50
CA ALA A 109 -7.35 15.33 -4.55
C ALA A 109 -5.95 14.99 -5.07
N GLY A 110 -4.99 14.80 -4.14
CA GLY A 110 -3.76 14.09 -4.44
C GLY A 110 -4.05 12.61 -4.70
N VAL A 111 -3.09 11.90 -5.28
CA VAL A 111 -3.23 10.45 -5.49
C VAL A 111 -2.10 9.71 -4.78
N ALA A 112 -2.45 8.67 -4.01
CA ALA A 112 -1.49 7.74 -3.43
C ALA A 112 -1.72 6.33 -4.01
N VAL A 113 -0.70 5.74 -4.62
CA VAL A 113 -0.71 4.33 -4.99
C VAL A 113 -0.07 3.54 -3.86
N VAL A 114 -0.80 2.54 -3.35
CA VAL A 114 -0.42 1.73 -2.20
C VAL A 114 -0.59 0.25 -2.55
N PRO A 115 0.43 -0.60 -2.47
CA PRO A 115 0.29 -2.03 -2.68
C PRO A 115 -0.56 -2.65 -1.57
N ALA A 116 -1.21 -3.76 -1.87
CA ALA A 116 -2.17 -4.43 -0.99
C ALA A 116 -1.52 -5.44 -0.01
N ASP A 117 -0.23 -5.33 0.24
CA ASP A 117 0.55 -6.32 0.99
C ASP A 117 1.32 -5.73 2.17
N LEU A 118 0.71 -4.73 2.82
CA LEU A 118 1.22 -4.04 3.99
C LEU A 118 0.42 -4.42 5.25
N PRO A 119 0.53 -5.67 5.76
CA PRO A 119 -0.35 -6.17 6.82
C PRO A 119 -0.13 -5.52 8.20
N CYS A 120 0.95 -4.79 8.40
CA CYS A 120 1.23 -4.03 9.62
C CYS A 120 1.02 -2.52 9.48
N LEU A 121 0.46 -2.08 8.36
CA LEU A 121 0.11 -0.68 8.14
C LEU A 121 -1.04 -0.26 9.08
N SER A 122 -0.84 0.81 9.83
CA SER A 122 -1.88 1.43 10.68
C SER A 122 -2.43 2.71 10.04
N CYS A 123 -3.58 3.18 10.52
CA CYS A 123 -4.14 4.47 10.08
C CYS A 123 -3.23 5.66 10.44
N ASP A 124 -2.51 5.57 11.54
CA ASP A 124 -1.54 6.58 11.97
C ASP A 124 -0.32 6.59 11.04
N ASP A 125 0.17 5.41 10.61
CA ASP A 125 1.23 5.30 9.61
C ASP A 125 0.83 5.96 8.29
N VAL A 126 -0.39 5.68 7.80
CA VAL A 126 -0.93 6.32 6.59
C VAL A 126 -0.95 7.83 6.74
N THR A 127 -1.47 8.32 7.87
CA THR A 127 -1.58 9.75 8.16
C THR A 127 -0.20 10.41 8.18
N GLN A 128 0.79 9.77 8.82
CA GLN A 128 2.16 10.27 8.86
C GLN A 128 2.82 10.31 7.49
N VAL A 129 2.68 9.23 6.69
CA VAL A 129 3.20 9.18 5.31
C VAL A 129 2.61 10.31 4.47
N LEU A 130 1.30 10.51 4.52
CA LEU A 130 0.64 11.53 3.71
C LEU A 130 1.01 12.96 4.16
N HIS A 131 1.18 13.21 5.45
CA HIS A 131 1.71 14.50 5.94
C HIS A 131 3.15 14.77 5.45
N LEU A 132 4.01 13.75 5.43
CA LEU A 132 5.37 13.89 4.91
C LEU A 132 5.36 14.15 3.38
N ALA A 133 4.45 13.49 2.66
CA ALA A 133 4.33 13.62 1.20
C ALA A 133 3.82 15.00 0.77
N GLN A 134 2.92 15.62 1.53
CA GLN A 134 2.34 16.93 1.21
C GLN A 134 3.36 18.07 1.07
N ARG A 135 4.60 17.83 1.46
CA ARG A 135 5.72 18.80 1.30
C ARG A 135 6.43 18.72 -0.05
N ALA A 136 5.91 17.94 -1.00
CA ALA A 136 6.49 17.73 -2.31
C ALA A 136 5.38 17.56 -3.37
N GLU A 137 5.68 17.86 -4.63
CA GLU A 137 4.78 17.59 -5.76
C GLU A 137 4.60 16.09 -5.99
N GLY A 138 5.64 15.30 -5.71
CA GLY A 138 5.64 13.86 -5.74
C GLY A 138 6.62 13.27 -4.74
N ALA A 139 6.22 12.18 -4.10
CA ALA A 139 7.03 11.49 -3.10
C ALA A 139 6.82 9.98 -3.17
N PHE A 140 7.74 9.22 -2.62
CA PHE A 140 7.60 7.77 -2.46
C PHE A 140 8.17 7.28 -1.14
N VAL A 141 7.63 6.18 -0.63
CA VAL A 141 8.16 5.47 0.53
C VAL A 141 8.99 4.29 0.02
N PRO A 142 10.29 4.23 0.30
CA PRO A 142 11.08 3.03 0.02
C PRO A 142 10.64 1.89 0.95
N ASP A 143 10.65 0.66 0.43
CA ASP A 143 10.41 -0.54 1.22
C ASP A 143 11.45 -0.68 2.36
N TRP A 144 11.30 -1.71 3.18
CA TRP A 144 12.24 -1.97 4.28
C TRP A 144 13.67 -2.21 3.76
N ALA A 145 13.83 -2.91 2.64
CA ALA A 145 15.11 -3.17 1.99
C ALA A 145 15.69 -1.94 1.25
N THR A 146 14.94 -0.84 1.15
CA THR A 146 15.32 0.40 0.44
C THR A 146 15.52 0.25 -1.07
N THR A 147 15.17 -0.88 -1.64
CA THR A 147 15.30 -1.17 -3.09
C THR A 147 13.98 -1.10 -3.84
N GLY A 148 12.89 -1.44 -3.17
CA GLY A 148 11.53 -1.35 -3.65
C GLY A 148 10.80 -0.09 -3.18
N THR A 149 9.50 -0.05 -3.44
CA THR A 149 8.63 1.08 -3.10
C THR A 149 7.28 0.57 -2.63
N THR A 150 6.80 1.09 -1.53
CA THR A 150 5.47 0.79 -1.00
C THR A 150 4.46 1.89 -1.36
N PHE A 151 4.73 3.15 -1.12
CA PHE A 151 3.84 4.25 -1.49
C PHE A 151 4.43 5.09 -2.61
N VAL A 152 3.60 5.52 -3.55
CA VAL A 152 3.89 6.65 -4.44
C VAL A 152 2.76 7.65 -4.28
N VAL A 153 3.09 8.89 -3.94
CA VAL A 153 2.12 9.95 -3.67
C VAL A 153 2.40 11.14 -4.58
N THR A 154 1.35 11.69 -5.19
CA THR A 154 1.45 12.94 -5.97
C THR A 154 0.45 13.97 -5.45
N ALA A 155 0.84 15.23 -5.51
CA ALA A 155 -0.03 16.37 -5.20
C ALA A 155 -1.17 16.50 -6.23
N PRO A 156 -2.25 17.24 -5.90
CA PRO A 156 -3.31 17.54 -6.85
C PRO A 156 -2.78 18.13 -8.15
N GLY A 157 -3.32 17.68 -9.27
CA GLY A 157 -2.91 18.14 -10.60
C GLY A 157 -1.58 17.57 -11.12
N GLN A 158 -0.81 16.89 -10.30
CA GLN A 158 0.43 16.26 -10.74
C GLN A 158 0.17 14.86 -11.34
N PRO A 159 0.86 14.50 -12.43
CA PRO A 159 0.70 13.20 -13.04
C PRO A 159 1.25 12.10 -12.13
N MET A 160 0.51 11.00 -11.97
CA MET A 160 1.01 9.81 -11.28
C MET A 160 1.99 9.06 -12.20
N VAL A 161 3.25 8.99 -11.79
CA VAL A 161 4.31 8.29 -12.54
C VAL A 161 4.90 7.19 -11.66
N ALA A 162 4.17 6.08 -11.55
CA ALA A 162 4.62 4.91 -10.79
C ALA A 162 5.53 3.99 -11.63
N ARG A 163 6.59 3.48 -11.02
CA ARG A 163 7.60 2.58 -11.62
C ARG A 163 7.87 1.38 -10.72
N TYR A 164 6.81 0.68 -10.30
CA TYR A 164 6.92 -0.52 -9.47
C TYR A 164 7.71 -1.64 -10.17
N GLY A 165 8.23 -2.56 -9.37
CA GLY A 165 9.06 -3.68 -9.79
C GLY A 165 10.51 -3.56 -9.30
N PRO A 166 11.42 -4.46 -9.68
CA PRO A 166 12.78 -4.49 -9.17
C PRO A 166 13.50 -3.14 -9.31
N GLY A 167 14.11 -2.67 -8.21
CA GLY A 167 14.81 -1.38 -8.16
C GLY A 167 13.89 -0.17 -8.29
N SER A 168 12.62 -0.29 -7.89
CA SER A 168 11.64 0.81 -8.03
C SER A 168 12.02 2.06 -7.24
N ALA A 169 12.68 1.94 -6.09
CA ALA A 169 13.14 3.09 -5.32
C ALA A 169 14.10 3.98 -6.14
N ALA A 170 15.10 3.37 -6.78
CA ALA A 170 16.04 4.10 -7.65
C ALA A 170 15.34 4.73 -8.86
N LYS A 171 14.35 4.02 -9.45
CA LYS A 171 13.57 4.55 -10.57
C LYS A 171 12.73 5.76 -10.18
N HIS A 172 12.08 5.72 -9.00
CA HIS A 172 11.30 6.85 -8.49
C HIS A 172 12.20 8.05 -8.14
N LEU A 173 13.37 7.79 -7.56
CA LEU A 173 14.36 8.84 -7.31
C LEU A 173 14.84 9.51 -8.61
N ALA A 174 15.11 8.72 -9.65
CA ALA A 174 15.52 9.23 -10.97
C ALA A 174 14.42 10.05 -11.67
N LEU A 175 13.16 9.86 -11.32
CA LEU A 175 12.02 10.68 -11.75
C LEU A 175 11.86 11.98 -10.94
N GLY A 176 12.74 12.25 -10.00
CA GLY A 176 12.68 13.44 -9.15
C GLY A 176 11.69 13.35 -8.00
N LEU A 177 11.11 12.17 -7.70
CA LEU A 177 10.24 12.01 -6.55
C LEU A 177 11.07 12.07 -5.25
N ARG A 178 10.50 12.74 -4.24
CA ARG A 178 11.11 12.83 -2.92
C ARG A 178 11.02 11.49 -2.19
N SER A 179 12.15 10.97 -1.72
CA SER A 179 12.18 9.79 -0.87
C SER A 179 11.79 10.11 0.57
N LEU A 180 10.84 9.38 1.13
CA LEU A 180 10.35 9.53 2.50
C LEU A 180 11.02 8.50 3.42
N HIS A 181 12.33 8.64 3.65
CA HIS A 181 13.09 7.74 4.53
C HIS A 181 12.60 7.74 5.99
N GLY A 182 11.96 8.83 6.44
CA GLY A 182 11.34 8.94 7.77
C GLY A 182 9.93 8.35 7.87
N ALA A 183 9.45 7.61 6.86
CA ALA A 183 8.18 6.93 6.92
C ALA A 183 8.20 5.82 7.98
N PRO A 184 7.08 5.59 8.68
CA PRO A 184 6.99 4.58 9.73
C PRO A 184 7.21 3.15 9.20
N ALA A 185 7.63 2.25 10.08
CA ALA A 185 7.98 0.88 9.73
C ALA A 185 6.79 0.12 9.09
N GLY A 186 5.57 0.30 9.60
CA GLY A 186 4.37 -0.33 9.05
C GLY A 186 4.08 0.05 7.60
N ALA A 187 4.45 1.25 7.17
CA ALA A 187 4.30 1.70 5.79
C ALA A 187 5.40 1.20 4.84
N ARG A 188 6.46 0.60 5.36
CA ARG A 188 7.65 0.14 4.61
C ARG A 188 7.75 -1.37 4.50
N HIS A 189 6.93 -2.10 5.27
CA HIS A 189 7.07 -3.55 5.47
C HIS A 189 6.04 -4.30 4.63
N ASP A 190 6.33 -4.48 3.37
CA ASP A 190 5.61 -5.40 2.50
C ASP A 190 6.02 -6.85 2.78
N VAL A 191 5.07 -7.77 2.60
CA VAL A 191 5.26 -9.18 2.96
C VAL A 191 5.24 -10.04 1.70
N ASP A 192 6.40 -10.55 1.30
CA ASP A 192 6.56 -11.49 0.19
C ASP A 192 6.94 -12.90 0.65
N THR A 193 7.63 -13.03 1.78
CA THR A 193 8.14 -14.29 2.32
C THR A 193 7.65 -14.54 3.74
N LEU A 194 7.84 -15.75 4.28
CA LEU A 194 7.57 -16.05 5.70
C LEU A 194 8.47 -15.24 6.64
N THR A 195 9.67 -14.88 6.22
CA THR A 195 10.56 -14.03 7.00
C THR A 195 9.97 -12.62 7.11
N ASP A 196 9.44 -12.07 6.03
CA ASP A 196 8.78 -10.76 6.05
C ASP A 196 7.52 -10.79 6.92
N LEU A 197 6.74 -11.89 6.86
CA LEU A 197 5.55 -12.07 7.69
C LEU A 197 5.89 -12.09 9.18
N ARG A 198 6.98 -12.77 9.57
CA ARG A 198 7.46 -12.77 10.96
C ARG A 198 7.91 -11.39 11.42
N ALA A 199 8.62 -10.67 10.56
CA ALA A 199 9.04 -9.30 10.85
C ALA A 199 7.84 -8.35 10.96
N ALA A 200 6.84 -8.46 10.07
CA ALA A 200 5.59 -7.72 10.14
C ALA A 200 4.82 -8.04 11.45
N ALA A 201 4.81 -9.31 11.87
CA ALA A 201 4.16 -9.70 13.13
C ALA A 201 4.79 -9.04 14.36
N ALA A 202 6.10 -8.80 14.35
CA ALA A 202 6.79 -8.08 15.42
C ALA A 202 6.44 -6.57 15.47
N LEU A 203 5.99 -6.00 14.34
CA LEU A 203 5.52 -4.61 14.27
C LEU A 203 4.04 -4.46 14.67
N GLY A 204 3.28 -5.54 14.67
CA GLY A 204 1.84 -5.57 14.93
C GLY A 204 1.05 -5.73 13.62
N LEU A 205 0.30 -6.82 13.52
CA LEU A 205 -0.51 -7.13 12.33
C LEU A 205 -1.90 -6.50 12.44
N GLY A 206 -2.49 -6.16 11.31
CA GLY A 206 -3.91 -5.85 11.21
C GLY A 206 -4.76 -7.05 11.66
N ALA A 207 -5.98 -6.78 12.09
CA ALA A 207 -6.83 -7.77 12.76
C ALA A 207 -7.11 -9.02 11.91
N ARG A 208 -7.30 -8.87 10.60
CA ARG A 208 -7.58 -9.99 9.71
C ARG A 208 -6.35 -10.85 9.50
N THR A 209 -5.19 -10.22 9.29
CA THR A 209 -3.92 -10.92 9.15
C THR A 209 -3.54 -11.65 10.44
N ALA A 210 -3.70 -11.00 11.59
CA ALA A 210 -3.44 -11.63 12.88
C ALA A 210 -4.31 -12.89 13.09
N ALA A 211 -5.59 -12.83 12.72
CA ALA A 211 -6.49 -13.98 12.79
C ALA A 211 -6.04 -15.14 11.88
N GLN A 212 -5.58 -14.83 10.66
CA GLN A 212 -5.07 -15.85 9.73
C GLN A 212 -3.77 -16.47 10.22
N VAL A 213 -2.84 -15.67 10.73
CA VAL A 213 -1.57 -16.18 11.31
C VAL A 213 -1.85 -17.10 12.50
N ALA A 214 -2.75 -16.69 13.42
CA ALA A 214 -3.16 -17.54 14.55
C ALA A 214 -3.85 -18.84 14.11
N ALA A 215 -4.53 -18.86 12.96
CA ALA A 215 -5.07 -20.09 12.37
C ALA A 215 -3.97 -21.01 11.86
N LEU A 216 -2.92 -20.47 11.22
CA LEU A 216 -1.77 -21.27 10.76
C LEU A 216 -1.06 -21.97 11.92
N ASP A 217 -0.84 -21.26 13.02
CA ASP A 217 -0.16 -21.82 14.22
C ASP A 217 -0.94 -22.99 14.85
N ARG A 218 -2.27 -23.01 14.75
CA ARG A 218 -3.11 -24.10 15.24
C ARG A 218 -2.99 -25.39 14.45
N PHE A 219 -2.59 -25.32 13.19
CA PHE A 219 -2.43 -26.50 12.31
C PHE A 219 -1.00 -27.07 12.36
N GLY A 220 -0.11 -26.48 13.16
CA GLY A 220 1.31 -26.84 13.25
C GLY A 220 2.15 -26.32 12.07
N PRO A 221 3.48 -26.20 12.23
CA PRO A 221 4.34 -25.86 11.11
C PRO A 221 4.22 -26.94 10.05
N PRO A 222 4.21 -26.60 8.75
CA PRO A 222 4.31 -27.59 7.69
C PRO A 222 5.58 -28.43 7.91
N ALA A 223 5.49 -29.74 7.72
CA ALA A 223 6.53 -30.74 8.01
C ALA A 223 7.92 -30.48 7.38
N SER A 224 8.09 -29.41 6.62
CA SER A 224 9.32 -28.97 5.97
C SER A 224 10.16 -27.94 6.75
N LEU A 225 9.79 -27.59 8.00
CA LEU A 225 10.53 -26.63 8.82
C LEU A 225 11.33 -27.28 9.97
N THR A 226 11.40 -28.63 10.01
CA THR A 226 12.26 -29.38 10.94
C THR A 226 13.28 -30.17 10.13
N ALA A 227 14.24 -29.52 9.52
CA ALA A 227 15.48 -30.10 9.05
C ALA A 227 16.56 -29.01 9.03
#